data_19882f4f147a9f633ed8069b51bb6e1b
#
_entry.id   19882f4f147a9f633ed8069b51bb6e1b
#
_cell.length_a   1.000
_cell.length_b   1.000
_cell.length_c   1.000
_cell.angle_alpha   90.00
_cell.angle_beta   90.00
_cell.angle_gamma   90.00
#
_symmetry.space_group_name_H-M   'P 1'
#
loop_
_entity.id
_entity.type
_entity.pdbx_description
1 polymer ?
#
loop_
_entity_poly.entity_id
_entity_poly.type
_entity_poly.pdbx_seq_one_letter_code
_entity_poly.pdbx_strand_id
1 'polypeptide(L)'
;MAEETVIPSYSQVTDEKIQAALTADKGPGAKLVSWQVKDFTKKGDNYACIVTSVIVQYTLEGAQHETTYVAKIGRDMQVASLKTMFRQMFVREGKCLGEILPRINEVMRKIGRREISVAKCFHCCLDEGKEILLMEDLRARSFRMFDRQRGMDAAHATLVLQELGRLHAASILLD
;
A
#
# COMPACT_ATOMS: atom_id res chain seq x y z
N MET A 1 -28.88 -17.76 -20.21
CA MET A 1 -28.37 -17.12 -19.00
C MET A 1 -26.86 -17.13 -19.16
N ALA A 2 -26.25 -15.96 -19.38
CA ALA A 2 -24.78 -15.86 -19.45
C ALA A 2 -24.24 -16.10 -18.04
N GLU A 3 -23.35 -17.07 -17.88
CA GLU A 3 -22.55 -17.23 -16.66
C GLU A 3 -21.75 -15.93 -16.47
N GLU A 4 -22.10 -15.20 -15.44
CA GLU A 4 -21.31 -14.07 -14.95
C GLU A 4 -19.97 -14.65 -14.48
N THR A 5 -18.96 -14.53 -15.30
CA THR A 5 -17.57 -14.87 -14.91
C THR A 5 -17.18 -13.90 -13.79
N VAL A 6 -17.35 -14.34 -12.55
CA VAL A 6 -16.85 -13.61 -11.38
C VAL A 6 -15.34 -13.59 -11.50
N ILE A 7 -14.77 -12.44 -11.95
CA ILE A 7 -13.34 -12.21 -11.96
C ILE A 7 -12.87 -12.32 -10.49
N PRO A 8 -11.93 -13.24 -10.17
CA PRO A 8 -11.46 -13.36 -8.80
C PRO A 8 -11.02 -11.99 -8.25
N SER A 9 -11.46 -11.63 -7.06
CA SER A 9 -11.20 -10.32 -6.43
C SER A 9 -9.70 -9.95 -6.37
N TYR A 10 -8.81 -10.91 -6.62
CA TYR A 10 -7.35 -10.77 -6.52
C TYR A 10 -6.62 -10.89 -7.87
N SER A 11 -7.33 -10.86 -9.00
CA SER A 11 -6.75 -11.00 -10.34
C SER A 11 -5.69 -9.93 -10.67
N GLN A 12 -5.69 -8.82 -9.94
CA GLN A 12 -4.69 -7.76 -10.07
C GLN A 12 -3.35 -8.10 -9.41
N VAL A 13 -3.30 -9.09 -8.53
CA VAL A 13 -2.05 -9.61 -7.95
C VAL A 13 -1.45 -10.58 -8.95
N THR A 14 -0.31 -10.24 -9.53
CA THR A 14 0.38 -11.04 -10.56
C THR A 14 1.85 -11.21 -10.20
N ASP A 15 2.48 -12.26 -10.74
CA ASP A 15 3.91 -12.55 -10.56
C ASP A 15 4.77 -11.34 -10.92
N GLU A 16 4.46 -10.69 -12.04
CA GLU A 16 5.19 -9.50 -12.51
C GLU A 16 5.18 -8.36 -11.48
N LYS A 17 3.99 -8.03 -10.96
CA LYS A 17 3.83 -6.94 -9.99
C LYS A 17 4.46 -7.26 -8.65
N ILE A 18 4.37 -8.53 -8.21
CA ILE A 18 5.02 -8.99 -6.98
C ILE A 18 6.54 -8.98 -7.15
N GLN A 19 7.06 -9.45 -8.29
CA GLN A 19 8.50 -9.40 -8.57
C GLN A 19 9.00 -7.95 -8.63
N ALA A 20 8.23 -7.03 -9.18
CA ALA A 20 8.57 -5.60 -9.19
C ALA A 20 8.64 -5.02 -7.76
N ALA A 21 7.63 -5.32 -6.93
CA ALA A 21 7.63 -4.92 -5.53
C ALA A 21 8.80 -5.53 -4.73
N LEU A 22 9.06 -6.82 -4.95
CA LEU A 22 10.16 -7.54 -4.32
C LEU A 22 11.53 -6.93 -4.70
N THR A 23 11.71 -6.59 -5.98
CA THR A 23 12.92 -5.92 -6.47
C THR A 23 13.11 -4.54 -5.82
N ALA A 24 12.02 -3.79 -5.68
CA ALA A 24 12.06 -2.47 -5.04
C ALA A 24 12.35 -2.55 -3.53
N ASP A 25 11.89 -3.61 -2.85
CA ASP A 25 12.07 -3.81 -1.41
C ASP A 25 13.43 -4.45 -1.05
N LYS A 26 13.80 -5.52 -1.76
CA LYS A 26 14.94 -6.39 -1.41
C LYS A 26 16.14 -6.25 -2.36
N GLY A 27 15.97 -5.51 -3.44
CA GLY A 27 17.00 -5.33 -4.47
C GLY A 27 16.86 -6.30 -5.65
N PRO A 28 17.65 -6.08 -6.72
CA PRO A 28 17.50 -6.80 -7.99
C PRO A 28 17.91 -8.29 -7.91
N GLY A 29 18.62 -8.69 -6.86
CA GLY A 29 18.99 -10.10 -6.62
C GLY A 29 17.86 -10.97 -6.11
N ALA A 30 16.78 -10.38 -5.58
CA ALA A 30 15.65 -11.11 -5.05
C ALA A 30 14.80 -11.72 -6.18
N LYS A 31 14.53 -13.03 -6.10
CA LYS A 31 13.77 -13.78 -7.10
C LYS A 31 12.53 -14.38 -6.48
N LEU A 32 11.39 -14.09 -7.05
CA LEU A 32 10.11 -14.68 -6.65
C LEU A 32 10.13 -16.19 -6.85
N VAL A 33 9.66 -16.94 -5.84
CA VAL A 33 9.46 -18.40 -5.90
C VAL A 33 7.97 -18.72 -5.96
N SER A 34 7.20 -18.20 -5.01
CA SER A 34 5.75 -18.39 -4.96
C SER A 34 5.11 -17.31 -4.10
N TRP A 35 3.80 -17.20 -4.18
CA TRP A 35 3.02 -16.29 -3.34
C TRP A 35 1.64 -16.85 -3.07
N GLN A 36 1.01 -16.34 -2.02
CA GLN A 36 -0.37 -16.64 -1.68
C GLN A 36 -1.05 -15.40 -1.09
N VAL A 37 -2.34 -15.29 -1.34
CA VAL A 37 -3.18 -14.23 -0.77
C VAL A 37 -3.84 -14.74 0.52
N LYS A 38 -3.87 -13.91 1.55
CA LYS A 38 -4.62 -14.16 2.79
C LYS A 38 -5.47 -12.95 3.13
N ASP A 39 -6.65 -13.20 3.67
CA ASP A 39 -7.52 -12.13 4.15
C ASP A 39 -6.78 -11.23 5.16
N PHE A 40 -6.86 -9.93 4.93
CA PHE A 40 -6.22 -8.92 5.76
C PHE A 40 -7.21 -8.27 6.72
N THR A 41 -8.43 -8.04 6.26
CA THR A 41 -9.48 -7.33 6.98
C THR A 41 -10.75 -8.16 7.04
N LYS A 42 -11.59 -7.90 8.04
CA LYS A 42 -12.91 -8.52 8.14
C LYS A 42 -13.83 -7.99 7.03
N LYS A 43 -14.80 -8.80 6.62
CA LYS A 43 -15.83 -8.40 5.65
C LYS A 43 -16.54 -7.12 6.14
N GLY A 44 -16.54 -6.06 5.32
CA GLY A 44 -17.15 -4.78 5.66
C GLY A 44 -16.19 -3.70 6.18
N ASP A 45 -14.91 -3.99 6.36
CA ASP A 45 -13.93 -2.99 6.82
C ASP A 45 -13.47 -2.03 5.71
N ASN A 46 -13.57 -2.43 4.44
CA ASN A 46 -13.13 -1.64 3.29
C ASN A 46 -14.24 -1.53 2.25
N TYR A 47 -14.72 -0.31 2.00
CA TYR A 47 -15.79 -0.06 1.03
C TYR A 47 -15.27 0.31 -0.37
N ALA A 48 -14.21 1.10 -0.43
CA ALA A 48 -13.70 1.70 -1.67
C ALA A 48 -12.66 0.83 -2.40
N CYS A 49 -12.05 -0.13 -1.72
CA CYS A 49 -11.00 -1.00 -2.28
C CYS A 49 -11.01 -2.37 -1.59
N ILE A 50 -10.27 -3.31 -2.16
CA ILE A 50 -9.95 -4.59 -1.52
C ILE A 50 -8.57 -4.42 -0.87
N VAL A 51 -8.45 -4.85 0.38
CA VAL A 51 -7.15 -4.88 1.09
C VAL A 51 -6.88 -6.31 1.52
N THR A 52 -5.73 -6.83 1.13
CA THR A 52 -5.34 -8.21 1.42
C THR A 52 -3.85 -8.33 1.75
N SER A 53 -3.44 -9.42 2.41
CA SER A 53 -2.04 -9.78 2.59
C SER A 53 -1.56 -10.64 1.42
N VAL A 54 -0.36 -10.38 0.92
CA VAL A 54 0.34 -11.22 -0.03
C VAL A 54 1.60 -11.74 0.63
N ILE A 55 1.60 -13.05 0.96
CA ILE A 55 2.78 -13.73 1.51
C ILE A 55 3.62 -14.18 0.35
N VAL A 56 4.89 -13.81 0.33
CA VAL A 56 5.81 -14.01 -0.79
C VAL A 56 7.01 -14.83 -0.33
N GLN A 57 7.23 -15.95 -1.01
CA GLN A 57 8.45 -16.76 -0.90
C GLN A 57 9.42 -16.33 -1.99
N TYR A 58 10.66 -16.07 -1.64
CA TYR A 58 11.67 -15.62 -2.59
C TYR A 58 13.05 -16.15 -2.23
N THR A 59 13.97 -16.13 -3.20
CA THR A 59 15.39 -16.40 -2.99
C THR A 59 16.20 -15.12 -3.09
N LEU A 60 17.20 -14.97 -2.23
CA LEU A 60 18.18 -13.91 -2.26
C LEU A 60 19.54 -14.48 -1.81
N GLU A 61 20.58 -14.25 -2.61
CA GLU A 61 21.94 -14.77 -2.35
C GLU A 61 21.98 -16.28 -2.10
N GLY A 62 21.11 -17.04 -2.80
CA GLY A 62 21.02 -18.51 -2.70
C GLY A 62 20.21 -19.02 -1.49
N ALA A 63 19.76 -18.18 -0.59
CA ALA A 63 18.92 -18.54 0.55
C ALA A 63 17.43 -18.28 0.26
N GLN A 64 16.56 -19.09 0.88
CA GLN A 64 15.12 -18.91 0.84
C GLN A 64 14.66 -17.96 1.96
N HIS A 65 13.74 -17.09 1.62
CA HIS A 65 13.18 -16.09 2.53
C HIS A 65 11.68 -15.96 2.33
N GLU A 66 11.00 -15.39 3.33
CA GLU A 66 9.60 -15.02 3.28
C GLU A 66 9.45 -13.54 3.60
N THR A 67 8.53 -12.86 2.93
CA THR A 67 8.07 -11.51 3.28
C THR A 67 6.57 -11.40 3.05
N THR A 68 5.95 -10.36 3.62
CA THR A 68 4.52 -10.09 3.43
C THR A 68 4.34 -8.65 2.96
N TYR A 69 3.55 -8.48 1.91
CA TYR A 69 3.07 -7.19 1.44
C TYR A 69 1.58 -7.03 1.72
N VAL A 70 1.15 -5.80 1.88
CA VAL A 70 -0.27 -5.43 1.85
C VAL A 70 -0.61 -5.01 0.43
N ALA A 71 -1.51 -5.73 -0.21
CA ALA A 71 -2.07 -5.35 -1.50
C ALA A 71 -3.36 -4.57 -1.29
N LYS A 72 -3.42 -3.36 -1.85
CA LYS A 72 -4.62 -2.55 -1.97
C LYS A 72 -5.03 -2.52 -3.43
N ILE A 73 -6.23 -2.99 -3.73
CA ILE A 73 -6.71 -3.24 -5.10
C ILE A 73 -7.94 -2.38 -5.35
N GLY A 74 -7.97 -1.68 -6.48
CA GLY A 74 -9.13 -0.94 -6.92
C GLY A 74 -10.35 -1.87 -7.09
N ARG A 75 -11.52 -1.43 -6.62
CA ARG A 75 -12.76 -2.19 -6.75
C ARG A 75 -13.52 -1.75 -7.99
N ASP A 76 -13.93 -2.69 -8.80
CA ASP A 76 -14.90 -2.40 -9.86
C ASP A 76 -16.28 -2.17 -9.24
N MET A 77 -16.85 -1.00 -9.52
CA MET A 77 -18.14 -0.56 -8.99
C MET A 77 -19.18 -0.54 -10.12
N GLN A 78 -20.36 -1.11 -9.87
CA GLN A 78 -21.44 -1.17 -10.83
C GLN A 78 -22.05 0.22 -11.14
N VAL A 79 -21.99 1.14 -10.18
CA VAL A 79 -22.53 2.51 -10.33
C VAL A 79 -21.43 3.42 -10.89
N ALA A 80 -21.61 3.93 -12.11
CA ALA A 80 -20.61 4.70 -12.84
C ALA A 80 -20.06 5.93 -12.06
N SER A 81 -20.93 6.67 -11.35
CA SER A 81 -20.49 7.83 -10.54
C SER A 81 -19.61 7.42 -9.38
N LEU A 82 -19.91 6.31 -8.70
CA LEU A 82 -19.10 5.75 -7.64
C LEU A 82 -17.78 5.19 -8.17
N LYS A 83 -17.81 4.51 -9.33
CA LYS A 83 -16.59 4.00 -10.00
C LYS A 83 -15.60 5.14 -10.25
N THR A 84 -16.06 6.24 -10.86
CA THR A 84 -15.22 7.42 -11.14
C THR A 84 -14.66 8.02 -9.85
N MET A 85 -15.50 8.20 -8.83
CA MET A 85 -15.08 8.79 -7.55
C MET A 85 -14.02 7.92 -6.85
N PHE A 86 -14.26 6.62 -6.70
CA PHE A 86 -13.33 5.71 -6.02
C PHE A 86 -12.02 5.55 -6.80
N ARG A 87 -12.09 5.52 -8.13
CA ARG A 87 -10.89 5.51 -8.97
C ARG A 87 -10.05 6.78 -8.75
N GLN A 88 -10.67 7.96 -8.73
CA GLN A 88 -9.94 9.21 -8.46
C GLN A 88 -9.30 9.22 -7.07
N MET A 89 -10.00 8.71 -6.05
CA MET A 89 -9.43 8.58 -4.69
C MET A 89 -8.22 7.63 -4.69
N PHE A 90 -8.34 6.49 -5.35
CA PHE A 90 -7.27 5.50 -5.46
C PHE A 90 -6.05 6.06 -6.19
N VAL A 91 -6.26 6.76 -7.32
CA VAL A 91 -5.17 7.41 -8.08
C VAL A 91 -4.46 8.47 -7.24
N ARG A 92 -5.21 9.30 -6.50
CA ARG A 92 -4.61 10.31 -5.61
C ARG A 92 -3.76 9.66 -4.50
N GLU A 93 -4.27 8.62 -3.88
CA GLU A 93 -3.54 7.85 -2.86
C GLU A 93 -2.28 7.22 -3.46
N GLY A 94 -2.39 6.57 -4.62
CA GLY A 94 -1.26 5.95 -5.30
C GLY A 94 -0.16 6.96 -5.66
N LYS A 95 -0.52 8.13 -6.19
CA LYS A 95 0.43 9.22 -6.45
C LYS A 95 1.07 9.75 -5.15
N CYS A 96 0.26 9.90 -4.10
CA CYS A 96 0.79 10.34 -2.80
C CYS A 96 1.84 9.37 -2.26
N LEU A 97 1.50 8.07 -2.21
CA LEU A 97 2.38 7.04 -1.65
C LEU A 97 3.56 6.68 -2.56
N GLY A 98 3.33 6.66 -3.88
CA GLY A 98 4.34 6.21 -4.85
C GLY A 98 5.28 7.30 -5.36
N GLU A 99 4.85 8.58 -5.30
CA GLU A 99 5.63 9.69 -5.89
C GLU A 99 5.91 10.80 -4.87
N ILE A 100 4.88 11.37 -4.24
CA ILE A 100 5.00 12.59 -3.43
C ILE A 100 5.77 12.31 -2.14
N LEU A 101 5.35 11.31 -1.36
CA LEU A 101 5.99 10.97 -0.09
C LEU A 101 7.44 10.51 -0.24
N PRO A 102 7.83 9.69 -1.24
CA PRO A 102 9.23 9.41 -1.52
C PRO A 102 10.07 10.66 -1.78
N ARG A 103 9.55 11.62 -2.56
CA ARG A 103 10.24 12.91 -2.83
C ARG A 103 10.37 13.75 -1.56
N ILE A 104 9.30 13.85 -0.76
CA ILE A 104 9.36 14.52 0.55
C ILE A 104 10.45 13.89 1.42
N ASN A 105 10.47 12.56 1.54
CA ASN A 105 11.43 11.85 2.38
C ASN A 105 12.88 11.99 1.85
N GLU A 106 13.07 12.10 0.54
CA GLU A 106 14.38 12.43 -0.03
C GLU A 106 14.86 13.82 0.42
N VAL A 107 13.98 14.82 0.34
CA VAL A 107 14.29 16.19 0.82
C VAL A 107 14.59 16.18 2.33
N MET A 108 13.76 15.50 3.13
CA MET A 108 13.96 15.39 4.57
C MET A 108 15.33 14.78 4.92
N ARG A 109 15.75 13.73 4.20
CA ARG A 109 17.09 13.12 4.38
C ARG A 109 18.20 14.11 4.01
N LYS A 110 18.07 14.83 2.88
CA LYS A 110 19.06 15.81 2.43
C LYS A 110 19.30 16.93 3.45
N ILE A 111 18.26 17.35 4.17
CA ILE A 111 18.37 18.37 5.23
C ILE A 111 18.62 17.80 6.63
N GLY A 112 18.98 16.51 6.73
CA GLY A 112 19.30 15.85 8.00
C GLY A 112 18.10 15.70 8.95
N ARG A 113 16.89 15.64 8.43
CA ARG A 113 15.66 15.45 9.22
C ARG A 113 15.12 14.02 9.09
N ARG A 114 14.43 13.57 10.12
CA ARG A 114 13.73 12.27 10.11
C ARG A 114 12.66 12.24 9.02
N GLU A 115 12.61 11.15 8.28
CA GLU A 115 11.58 10.90 7.26
C GLU A 115 10.17 10.91 7.86
N ILE A 116 9.18 11.19 7.02
CA ILE A 116 7.76 11.06 7.37
C ILE A 116 7.44 9.58 7.52
N SER A 117 6.80 9.21 8.65
CA SER A 117 6.49 7.82 8.99
C SER A 117 5.21 7.36 8.27
N VAL A 118 5.38 6.69 7.15
CA VAL A 118 4.29 6.07 6.37
C VAL A 118 4.70 4.67 5.93
N ALA A 119 3.72 3.82 5.58
CA ALA A 119 4.02 2.55 4.92
C ALA A 119 4.67 2.82 3.56
N LYS A 120 5.76 2.13 3.26
CA LYS A 120 6.41 2.23 1.95
C LYS A 120 5.52 1.61 0.88
N CYS A 121 5.47 2.23 -0.29
CA CYS A 121 4.86 1.67 -1.49
C CYS A 121 5.96 1.12 -2.38
N PHE A 122 5.99 -0.20 -2.59
CA PHE A 122 7.01 -0.89 -3.38
C PHE A 122 6.61 -1.05 -4.84
N HIS A 123 5.30 -1.07 -5.12
CA HIS A 123 4.78 -1.09 -6.48
C HIS A 123 3.43 -0.37 -6.55
N CYS A 124 3.27 0.44 -7.58
CA CYS A 124 2.06 1.21 -7.83
C CYS A 124 1.69 1.10 -9.31
N CYS A 125 0.52 0.51 -9.60
CA CYS A 125 -0.09 0.50 -10.92
C CYS A 125 -1.42 1.23 -10.85
N LEU A 126 -1.59 2.28 -11.66
CA LEU A 126 -2.77 3.14 -11.69
C LEU A 126 -3.54 3.03 -13.03
N ASP A 127 -3.18 2.06 -13.87
CA ASP A 127 -3.89 1.78 -15.12
C ASP A 127 -5.33 1.37 -14.81
N GLU A 128 -6.27 1.87 -15.63
CA GLU A 128 -7.68 1.60 -15.43
C GLU A 128 -7.99 0.10 -15.49
N GLY A 129 -8.68 -0.41 -14.48
CA GLY A 129 -9.03 -1.82 -14.32
C GLY A 129 -7.85 -2.71 -13.86
N LYS A 130 -6.67 -2.12 -13.60
CA LYS A 130 -5.48 -2.85 -13.12
C LYS A 130 -4.89 -2.23 -11.86
N GLU A 131 -5.65 -1.34 -11.21
CA GLU A 131 -5.20 -0.56 -10.08
C GLU A 131 -4.79 -1.44 -8.90
N ILE A 132 -3.54 -1.31 -8.48
CA ILE A 132 -3.00 -2.00 -7.30
C ILE A 132 -1.86 -1.20 -6.69
N LEU A 133 -1.81 -1.18 -5.35
CA LEU A 133 -0.66 -0.76 -4.56
C LEU A 133 -0.14 -1.97 -3.79
N LEU A 134 1.15 -2.27 -3.89
CA LEU A 134 1.83 -3.24 -3.05
C LEU A 134 2.69 -2.47 -2.04
N MET A 135 2.35 -2.61 -0.77
CA MET A 135 2.87 -1.77 0.30
C MET A 135 3.51 -2.60 1.41
N GLU A 136 4.32 -1.94 2.22
CA GLU A 136 4.88 -2.47 3.45
C GLU A 136 3.78 -2.99 4.39
N ASP A 137 3.99 -4.19 4.92
CA ASP A 137 3.15 -4.70 6.00
C ASP A 137 3.68 -4.20 7.36
N LEU A 138 3.07 -3.15 7.86
CA LEU A 138 3.49 -2.54 9.12
C LEU A 138 3.36 -3.47 10.34
N ARG A 139 2.62 -4.59 10.24
CA ARG A 139 2.54 -5.59 11.31
C ARG A 139 3.91 -6.23 11.59
N ALA A 140 4.76 -6.35 10.57
CA ALA A 140 6.13 -6.81 10.72
C ALA A 140 6.99 -5.89 11.62
N ARG A 141 6.59 -4.61 11.74
CA ARG A 141 7.19 -3.61 12.63
C ARG A 141 6.41 -3.43 13.93
N SER A 142 5.57 -4.40 14.28
CA SER A 142 4.74 -4.39 15.50
C SER A 142 3.67 -3.31 15.58
N PHE A 143 3.31 -2.68 14.45
CA PHE A 143 2.17 -1.77 14.41
C PHE A 143 0.87 -2.53 14.70
N ARG A 144 -0.05 -1.90 15.40
CA ARG A 144 -1.37 -2.44 15.74
C ARG A 144 -2.43 -1.40 15.42
N MET A 145 -3.59 -1.87 14.96
CA MET A 145 -4.75 -1.00 14.84
C MET A 145 -5.23 -0.59 16.23
N PHE A 146 -5.45 0.71 16.41
CA PHE A 146 -6.13 1.21 17.59
C PHE A 146 -7.62 0.86 17.52
N ASP A 147 -8.27 0.70 18.69
CA ASP A 147 -9.71 0.45 18.74
C ASP A 147 -10.46 1.70 18.24
N ARG A 148 -10.93 1.64 16.99
CA ARG A 148 -11.63 2.76 16.34
C ARG A 148 -12.95 3.16 17.01
N GLN A 149 -13.56 2.26 17.80
CA GLN A 149 -14.80 2.57 18.53
C GLN A 149 -14.54 3.43 19.77
N ARG A 150 -13.38 3.28 20.38
CA ARG A 150 -12.96 4.11 21.52
C ARG A 150 -12.45 5.48 21.11
N GLY A 151 -12.07 5.65 19.84
CA GLY A 151 -11.38 6.86 19.40
C GLY A 151 -9.96 6.99 19.97
N MET A 152 -9.19 7.95 19.48
CA MET A 152 -7.83 8.21 19.98
C MET A 152 -7.89 9.04 21.27
N ASP A 153 -7.05 8.69 22.24
CA ASP A 153 -6.76 9.56 23.36
C ASP A 153 -5.86 10.75 22.95
N ALA A 154 -5.66 11.71 23.87
CA ALA A 154 -4.86 12.90 23.61
C ALA A 154 -3.40 12.58 23.25
N ALA A 155 -2.81 11.53 23.84
CA ALA A 155 -1.43 11.14 23.55
C ALA A 155 -1.29 10.63 22.11
N HIS A 156 -2.16 9.72 21.67
CA HIS A 156 -2.17 9.22 20.29
C HIS A 156 -2.50 10.34 19.28
N ALA A 157 -3.49 11.18 19.57
CA ALA A 157 -3.84 12.32 18.73
C ALA A 157 -2.66 13.29 18.57
N THR A 158 -1.92 13.57 19.63
CA THR A 158 -0.73 14.42 19.60
C THR A 158 0.34 13.87 18.64
N LEU A 159 0.63 12.57 18.69
CA LEU A 159 1.61 11.93 17.79
C LEU A 159 1.17 12.06 16.31
N VAL A 160 -0.10 11.83 16.02
CA VAL A 160 -0.65 11.98 14.66
C VAL A 160 -0.54 13.43 14.17
N LEU A 161 -0.92 14.40 15.00
CA LEU A 161 -0.87 15.82 14.65
C LEU A 161 0.57 16.32 14.48
N GLN A 162 1.51 15.84 15.27
CA GLN A 162 2.93 16.16 15.10
C GLN A 162 3.45 15.64 13.75
N GLU A 163 3.12 14.40 13.38
CA GLU A 163 3.55 13.84 12.10
C GLU A 163 2.87 14.53 10.91
N LEU A 164 1.59 14.88 11.04
CA LEU A 164 0.87 15.66 10.05
C LEU A 164 1.46 17.07 9.88
N GLY A 165 1.80 17.74 10.96
CA GLY A 165 2.49 19.03 10.93
C GLY A 165 3.85 18.96 10.23
N ARG A 166 4.60 17.88 10.47
CA ARG A 166 5.87 17.63 9.77
C ARG A 166 5.67 17.40 8.27
N LEU A 167 4.65 16.64 7.89
CA LEU A 167 4.28 16.41 6.49
C LEU A 167 3.93 17.73 5.79
N HIS A 168 3.10 18.56 6.42
CA HIS A 168 2.73 19.87 5.87
C HIS A 168 3.95 20.78 5.72
N ALA A 169 4.81 20.88 6.73
CA ALA A 169 6.03 21.67 6.64
C ALA A 169 6.98 21.16 5.55
N ALA A 170 7.14 19.85 5.44
CA ALA A 170 8.01 19.24 4.44
C ALA A 170 7.47 19.39 3.01
N SER A 171 6.14 19.44 2.81
CA SER A 171 5.54 19.62 1.49
C SER A 171 5.85 20.99 0.88
N ILE A 172 6.14 22.02 1.69
CA ILE A 172 6.56 23.34 1.22
C ILE A 172 7.96 23.32 0.57
N LEU A 173 8.74 22.27 0.86
CA LEU A 173 10.11 22.10 0.33
C LEU A 173 10.14 21.36 -1.02
N LEU A 174 8.97 21.02 -1.58
CA LEU A 174 8.83 20.29 -2.86
C LEU A 174 8.73 21.21 -4.07
N ASP A 175 9.42 22.31 -4.13
CA ASP A 175 9.48 23.17 -5.31
C ASP A 175 10.26 22.54 -6.46
#